data_fb53d3f3b8bf141d1b8a5a21820a67ab
#
_entry.id   fb53d3f3b8bf141d1b8a5a21820a67ab
#
_cell.length_a   1.000
_cell.length_b   1.000
_cell.length_c   1.000
_cell.angle_alpha   90.00
_cell.angle_beta   90.00
_cell.angle_gamma   90.00
#
_symmetry.space_group_name_H-M   'P 1'
#
loop_
_entity.id
_entity.type
_entity.pdbx_description
1 polymer ?
#
loop_
_entity_poly.entity_id
_entity_poly.type
_entity_poly.pdbx_seq_one_letter_code
_entity_poly.pdbx_strand_id
1 'polypeptide(L)'
;ISGYEVVLSGLNKQKSLFHRYTPEQHELVSRIIARMGLEGLESRAIGELSGGQLQRALLGRALVSNPEVVILDEPNTYIDKRFEAKLYSLLEEINKERAIILVSHDIGTVLQNVKTIACVNETLDYHPDTEVPTEWLEEHFGCPIELLGHGNFPHRILKCHHHDE
;
A
#
# COMPACT_ATOMS: atom_id res chain seq x y z
N ILE A 1 -13.02 17.69 10.13
CA ILE A 1 -13.34 16.64 9.15
C ILE A 1 -13.17 15.28 9.82
N SER A 2 -14.15 14.39 9.66
CA SER A 2 -14.16 13.05 10.22
C SER A 2 -13.50 12.02 9.29
N GLY A 3 -13.18 10.82 9.82
CA GLY A 3 -12.70 9.71 9.00
C GLY A 3 -13.67 9.34 7.88
N TYR A 4 -14.97 9.38 8.14
CA TYR A 4 -16.01 9.17 7.14
C TYR A 4 -15.96 10.19 6.01
N GLU A 5 -15.86 11.48 6.35
CA GLU A 5 -15.80 12.57 5.37
C GLU A 5 -14.52 12.51 4.52
N VAL A 6 -13.41 12.04 5.10
CA VAL A 6 -12.17 11.78 4.33
C VAL A 6 -12.44 10.75 3.24
N VAL A 7 -13.00 9.58 3.58
CA VAL A 7 -13.30 8.53 2.58
C VAL A 7 -14.31 9.03 1.55
N LEU A 8 -15.39 9.69 2.01
CA LEU A 8 -16.44 10.25 1.16
C LEU A 8 -15.89 11.25 0.13
N SER A 9 -14.88 12.03 0.53
CA SER A 9 -14.24 13.03 -0.36
C SER A 9 -13.57 12.41 -1.59
N GLY A 10 -13.27 11.10 -1.57
CA GLY A 10 -12.75 10.37 -2.74
C GLY A 10 -13.72 10.33 -3.91
N LEU A 11 -15.02 10.54 -3.67
CA LEU A 11 -16.04 10.61 -4.70
C LEU A 11 -16.24 12.02 -5.31
N ASN A 12 -15.49 13.03 -4.86
CA ASN A 12 -15.68 14.42 -5.31
C ASN A 12 -15.46 14.62 -6.82
N LYS A 13 -14.58 13.84 -7.45
CA LYS A 13 -14.34 13.93 -8.91
C LYS A 13 -15.59 13.63 -9.77
N GLN A 14 -16.58 12.97 -9.19
CA GLN A 14 -17.82 12.57 -9.87
C GLN A 14 -18.95 13.60 -9.68
N LYS A 15 -18.66 14.76 -9.05
CA LYS A 15 -19.70 15.70 -8.62
C LYS A 15 -19.56 17.09 -9.25
N SER A 16 -20.71 17.64 -9.60
CA SER A 16 -20.92 19.10 -9.71
C SER A 16 -20.98 19.70 -8.29
N LEU A 17 -20.50 20.94 -8.12
CA LEU A 17 -20.40 21.68 -6.85
C LEU A 17 -21.69 21.74 -6.00
N PHE A 18 -22.85 21.40 -6.56
CA PHE A 18 -24.18 21.51 -5.93
C PHE A 18 -24.91 20.17 -5.73
N HIS A 19 -24.28 19.02 -6.03
CA HIS A 19 -24.97 17.73 -5.87
C HIS A 19 -24.68 17.09 -4.50
N ARG A 20 -25.75 16.63 -3.83
CA ARG A 20 -25.65 15.81 -2.61
C ARG A 20 -25.19 14.40 -2.96
N TYR A 21 -24.55 13.71 -2.03
CA TYR A 21 -24.23 12.29 -2.15
C TYR A 21 -25.49 11.45 -2.13
N THR A 22 -25.55 10.42 -2.98
CA THR A 22 -26.67 9.49 -3.04
C THR A 22 -26.62 8.46 -1.91
N PRO A 23 -27.73 7.80 -1.56
CA PRO A 23 -27.71 6.70 -0.59
C PRO A 23 -26.72 5.58 -0.99
N GLU A 24 -26.61 5.26 -2.27
CA GLU A 24 -25.70 4.23 -2.79
C GLU A 24 -24.23 4.63 -2.59
N GLN A 25 -23.90 5.93 -2.74
CA GLN A 25 -22.57 6.46 -2.47
C GLN A 25 -22.23 6.39 -0.97
N HIS A 26 -23.19 6.69 -0.11
CA HIS A 26 -23.04 6.53 1.35
C HIS A 26 -22.82 5.07 1.73
N GLU A 27 -23.57 4.13 1.13
CA GLU A 27 -23.40 2.70 1.35
C GLU A 27 -22.01 2.22 0.87
N LEU A 28 -21.56 2.69 -0.30
CA LEU A 28 -20.21 2.39 -0.81
C LEU A 28 -19.12 2.83 0.17
N VAL A 29 -19.23 4.07 0.69
CA VAL A 29 -18.30 4.59 1.69
C VAL A 29 -18.29 3.72 2.95
N SER A 30 -19.46 3.31 3.45
CA SER A 30 -19.55 2.45 4.63
C SER A 30 -18.88 1.09 4.39
N ARG A 31 -19.06 0.49 3.22
CA ARG A 31 -18.37 -0.77 2.84
C ARG A 31 -16.85 -0.60 2.78
N ILE A 32 -16.37 0.51 2.23
CA ILE A 32 -14.93 0.79 2.20
C ILE A 32 -14.38 0.99 3.62
N ILE A 33 -15.08 1.72 4.48
CA ILE A 33 -14.71 1.91 5.88
C ILE A 33 -14.56 0.56 6.60
N ALA A 34 -15.52 -0.35 6.42
CA ALA A 34 -15.46 -1.69 6.98
C ALA A 34 -14.25 -2.50 6.44
N ARG A 35 -13.99 -2.44 5.13
CA ARG A 35 -12.80 -3.08 4.52
C ARG A 35 -11.49 -2.53 5.09
N MET A 36 -11.45 -1.24 5.43
CA MET A 36 -10.30 -0.58 6.06
C MET A 36 -10.19 -0.86 7.57
N GLY A 37 -11.15 -1.58 8.17
CA GLY A 37 -11.17 -1.85 9.60
C GLY A 37 -11.28 -0.57 10.43
N LEU A 38 -12.10 0.38 9.99
CA LEU A 38 -12.35 1.67 10.63
C LEU A 38 -13.78 1.75 11.20
N GLU A 39 -14.46 0.63 11.32
CA GLU A 39 -15.80 0.56 11.91
C GLU A 39 -15.78 1.09 13.35
N GLY A 40 -16.76 1.93 13.68
CA GLY A 40 -16.84 2.63 14.97
C GLY A 40 -15.92 3.85 15.11
N LEU A 41 -15.16 4.18 14.09
CA LEU A 41 -14.27 5.36 14.07
C LEU A 41 -14.72 6.43 13.06
N GLU A 42 -15.86 6.21 12.40
CA GLU A 42 -16.37 7.01 11.29
C GLU A 42 -16.51 8.49 11.65
N SER A 43 -17.02 8.76 12.86
CA SER A 43 -17.28 10.12 13.34
C SER A 43 -16.07 10.78 14.00
N ARG A 44 -14.98 10.05 14.25
CA ARG A 44 -13.78 10.64 14.86
C ARG A 44 -13.15 11.66 13.95
N ALA A 45 -12.70 12.76 14.52
CA ALA A 45 -11.90 13.74 13.80
C ALA A 45 -10.56 13.11 13.35
N ILE A 46 -10.08 13.49 12.16
CA ILE A 46 -8.82 12.93 11.62
C ILE A 46 -7.61 13.15 12.54
N GLY A 47 -7.60 14.23 13.32
CA GLY A 47 -6.55 14.50 14.31
C GLY A 47 -6.60 13.59 15.55
N GLU A 48 -7.70 12.83 15.74
CA GLU A 48 -7.88 11.86 16.83
C GLU A 48 -7.57 10.41 16.38
N LEU A 49 -7.35 10.21 15.09
CA LEU A 49 -6.98 8.92 14.54
C LEU A 49 -5.48 8.66 14.77
N SER A 50 -5.12 7.40 15.06
CA SER A 50 -3.71 7.01 15.04
C SER A 50 -3.15 7.10 13.61
N GLY A 51 -1.82 7.17 13.46
CA GLY A 51 -1.18 7.21 12.13
C GLY A 51 -1.67 6.10 11.20
N GLY A 52 -1.74 4.85 11.70
CA GLY A 52 -2.25 3.72 10.92
C GLY A 52 -3.75 3.81 10.61
N GLN A 53 -4.57 4.38 11.50
CA GLN A 53 -5.99 4.62 11.23
C GLN A 53 -6.18 5.70 10.17
N LEU A 54 -5.40 6.78 10.24
CA LEU A 54 -5.41 7.83 9.23
C LEU A 54 -4.98 7.31 7.87
N GLN A 55 -3.90 6.53 7.82
CA GLN A 55 -3.42 5.94 6.57
C GLN A 55 -4.47 5.01 5.94
N ARG A 56 -5.17 4.20 6.75
CA ARG A 56 -6.29 3.37 6.28
C ARG A 56 -7.46 4.21 5.75
N ALA A 57 -7.76 5.35 6.37
CA ALA A 57 -8.79 6.26 5.86
C ALA A 57 -8.39 6.90 4.52
N LEU A 58 -7.11 7.28 4.36
CA LEU A 58 -6.59 7.81 3.09
C LEU A 58 -6.58 6.76 1.99
N LEU A 59 -6.25 5.51 2.31
CA LEU A 59 -6.35 4.39 1.39
C LEU A 59 -7.81 4.16 0.96
N GLY A 60 -8.74 4.14 1.91
CA GLY A 60 -10.18 4.06 1.63
C GLY A 60 -10.65 5.18 0.71
N ARG A 61 -10.18 6.41 0.94
CA ARG A 61 -10.45 7.57 0.05
C ARG A 61 -9.94 7.34 -1.38
N ALA A 62 -8.75 6.75 -1.54
CA ALA A 62 -8.20 6.46 -2.86
C ALA A 62 -9.03 5.40 -3.60
N LEU A 63 -9.52 4.38 -2.89
CA LEU A 63 -10.22 3.23 -3.46
C LEU A 63 -11.72 3.44 -3.69
N VAL A 64 -12.37 4.35 -2.95
CA VAL A 64 -13.84 4.52 -3.01
C VAL A 64 -14.34 4.95 -4.39
N SER A 65 -13.53 5.66 -5.18
CA SER A 65 -13.86 6.07 -6.54
C SER A 65 -13.67 4.97 -7.60
N ASN A 66 -13.23 3.78 -7.19
CA ASN A 66 -12.93 2.65 -8.05
C ASN A 66 -12.02 3.03 -9.24
N PRO A 67 -10.81 3.56 -8.98
CA PRO A 67 -9.92 4.06 -10.01
C PRO A 67 -9.37 2.94 -10.90
N GLU A 68 -9.00 3.24 -12.14
CA GLU A 68 -8.33 2.31 -13.05
C GLU A 68 -6.87 2.05 -12.65
N VAL A 69 -6.22 3.05 -12.05
CA VAL A 69 -4.84 2.99 -11.56
C VAL A 69 -4.78 3.48 -10.12
N VAL A 70 -4.15 2.72 -9.25
CA VAL A 70 -3.88 3.07 -7.85
C VAL A 70 -2.37 3.23 -7.67
N ILE A 71 -1.95 4.38 -7.17
CA ILE A 71 -0.55 4.65 -6.84
C ILE A 71 -0.44 4.73 -5.32
N LEU A 72 0.39 3.90 -4.73
CA LEU A 72 0.63 3.81 -3.29
C LEU A 72 2.11 4.07 -3.00
N ASP A 73 2.36 5.08 -2.17
CA ASP A 73 3.70 5.44 -1.72
C ASP A 73 3.83 5.06 -0.24
N GLU A 74 4.72 4.08 0.05
CA GLU A 74 4.99 3.54 1.38
C GLU A 74 3.71 3.20 2.18
N PRO A 75 2.77 2.40 1.64
CA PRO A 75 1.45 2.23 2.24
C PRO A 75 1.46 1.48 3.57
N ASN A 76 2.56 0.83 3.94
CA ASN A 76 2.70 0.03 5.15
C ASN A 76 3.42 0.73 6.31
N THR A 77 3.95 1.94 6.14
CA THR A 77 4.83 2.62 7.11
C THR A 77 4.24 2.76 8.52
N TYR A 78 2.93 3.00 8.66
CA TYR A 78 2.24 3.19 9.94
C TYR A 78 1.22 2.11 10.25
N ILE A 79 1.20 1.04 9.47
CA ILE A 79 0.20 -0.03 9.54
C ILE A 79 0.73 -1.19 10.37
N ASP A 80 -0.09 -1.73 11.26
CA ASP A 80 0.24 -2.93 12.03
C ASP A 80 0.28 -4.18 11.14
N LYS A 81 1.06 -5.17 11.54
CA LYS A 81 1.27 -6.42 10.77
C LYS A 81 -0.02 -7.18 10.44
N ARG A 82 -1.06 -7.06 11.27
CA ARG A 82 -2.35 -7.69 11.01
C ARG A 82 -3.07 -7.04 9.84
N PHE A 83 -3.04 -5.71 9.80
CA PHE A 83 -3.68 -4.97 8.73
C PHE A 83 -2.83 -5.02 7.45
N GLU A 84 -1.51 -5.06 7.57
CA GLU A 84 -0.60 -5.23 6.43
C GLU A 84 -0.97 -6.46 5.58
N ALA A 85 -1.17 -7.61 6.19
CA ALA A 85 -1.61 -8.81 5.49
C ALA A 85 -2.97 -8.63 4.78
N LYS A 86 -3.93 -7.93 5.43
CA LYS A 86 -5.22 -7.60 4.82
C LYS A 86 -5.08 -6.62 3.66
N LEU A 87 -4.17 -5.64 3.79
CA LEU A 87 -3.88 -4.67 2.75
C LEU A 87 -3.39 -5.36 1.48
N TYR A 88 -2.38 -6.24 1.58
CA TYR A 88 -1.86 -6.94 0.41
C TYR A 88 -2.88 -7.88 -0.23
N SER A 89 -3.68 -8.59 0.58
CA SER A 89 -4.80 -9.39 0.05
C SER A 89 -5.84 -8.53 -0.69
N LEU A 90 -6.12 -7.33 -0.18
CA LEU A 90 -7.02 -6.37 -0.83
C LEU A 90 -6.42 -5.85 -2.15
N LEU A 91 -5.12 -5.51 -2.14
CA LEU A 91 -4.42 -5.04 -3.34
C LEU A 91 -4.37 -6.14 -4.41
N GLU A 92 -4.13 -7.39 -4.04
CA GLU A 92 -4.19 -8.53 -4.95
C GLU A 92 -5.59 -8.68 -5.60
N GLU A 93 -6.66 -8.55 -4.80
CA GLU A 93 -8.04 -8.57 -5.31
C GLU A 93 -8.28 -7.45 -6.32
N ILE A 94 -7.88 -6.22 -5.99
CA ILE A 94 -8.03 -5.05 -6.87
C ILE A 94 -7.19 -5.21 -8.14
N ASN A 95 -5.98 -5.77 -8.04
CA ASN A 95 -5.06 -5.94 -9.17
C ASN A 95 -5.53 -6.97 -10.21
N LYS A 96 -6.62 -7.70 -9.96
CA LYS A 96 -7.26 -8.55 -10.98
C LYS A 96 -7.88 -7.73 -12.11
N GLU A 97 -8.30 -6.51 -11.80
CA GLU A 97 -9.05 -5.65 -12.74
C GLU A 97 -8.42 -4.25 -12.90
N ARG A 98 -7.48 -3.86 -12.04
CA ARG A 98 -6.92 -2.51 -11.96
C ARG A 98 -5.40 -2.56 -11.91
N ALA A 99 -4.76 -1.53 -12.44
CA ALA A 99 -3.32 -1.38 -12.31
C ALA A 99 -2.96 -0.81 -10.92
N ILE A 100 -1.91 -1.36 -10.30
CA ILE A 100 -1.38 -0.87 -9.03
C ILE A 100 0.10 -0.55 -9.22
N ILE A 101 0.50 0.64 -8.82
CA ILE A 101 1.90 1.05 -8.69
C ILE A 101 2.19 1.18 -7.20
N LEU A 102 3.11 0.37 -6.72
CA LEU A 102 3.55 0.36 -5.33
C LEU A 102 4.98 0.91 -5.26
N VAL A 103 5.16 2.02 -4.54
CA VAL A 103 6.48 2.55 -4.22
C VAL A 103 6.82 2.13 -2.80
N SER A 104 7.97 1.49 -2.61
CA SER A 104 8.44 1.04 -1.30
C SER A 104 9.95 0.84 -1.30
N HIS A 105 10.56 1.04 -0.13
CA HIS A 105 11.94 0.67 0.14
C HIS A 105 12.06 -0.72 0.81
N ASP A 106 10.95 -1.35 1.20
CA ASP A 106 10.91 -2.72 1.73
C ASP A 106 10.89 -3.74 0.61
N ILE A 107 12.08 -4.09 0.10
CA ILE A 107 12.24 -5.01 -1.01
C ILE A 107 11.66 -6.41 -0.68
N GLY A 108 11.76 -6.86 0.57
CA GLY A 108 11.23 -8.15 1.00
C GLY A 108 9.71 -8.26 0.78
N THR A 109 8.99 -7.24 1.18
CA THR A 109 7.54 -7.14 0.97
C THR A 109 7.19 -6.95 -0.50
N VAL A 110 7.97 -6.14 -1.23
CA VAL A 110 7.73 -5.88 -2.66
C VAL A 110 7.84 -7.17 -3.46
N LEU A 111 8.94 -7.93 -3.35
CA LEU A 111 9.18 -9.16 -4.10
C LEU A 111 8.08 -10.21 -3.94
N GLN A 112 7.39 -10.23 -2.80
CA GLN A 112 6.33 -11.20 -2.52
C GLN A 112 4.96 -10.81 -3.09
N ASN A 113 4.74 -9.53 -3.36
CA ASN A 113 3.40 -8.99 -3.61
C ASN A 113 3.24 -8.32 -4.99
N VAL A 114 4.32 -8.19 -5.77
CA VAL A 114 4.28 -7.55 -7.09
C VAL A 114 4.50 -8.54 -8.23
N LYS A 115 4.17 -8.14 -9.44
CA LYS A 115 4.37 -8.92 -10.66
C LYS A 115 5.62 -8.50 -11.41
N THR A 116 5.94 -7.21 -11.34
CA THR A 116 7.07 -6.59 -12.05
C THR A 116 7.72 -5.56 -11.14
N ILE A 117 8.98 -5.28 -11.34
CA ILE A 117 9.75 -4.37 -10.53
C ILE A 117 10.41 -3.31 -11.41
N ALA A 118 10.38 -2.07 -10.95
CA ALA A 118 11.16 -0.98 -11.49
C ALA A 118 12.03 -0.39 -10.37
N CYS A 119 13.33 -0.57 -10.47
CA CYS A 119 14.29 -0.01 -9.52
C CYS A 119 14.73 1.36 -10.01
N VAL A 120 14.68 2.35 -9.13
CA VAL A 120 15.06 3.74 -9.43
C VAL A 120 16.21 4.15 -8.53
N ASN A 121 17.39 4.35 -9.11
CA ASN A 121 18.58 4.88 -8.45
C ASN A 121 19.44 5.57 -9.51
N GLU A 122 19.31 6.89 -9.69
CA GLU A 122 19.89 7.69 -10.80
C GLU A 122 19.45 7.19 -12.20
N THR A 123 19.36 5.90 -12.39
CA THR A 123 18.83 5.20 -13.57
C THR A 123 17.54 4.46 -13.22
N LEU A 124 16.82 4.00 -14.25
CA LEU A 124 15.65 3.15 -14.13
C LEU A 124 15.97 1.77 -14.69
N ASP A 125 15.97 0.76 -13.83
CA ASP A 125 16.15 -0.64 -14.21
C ASP A 125 14.82 -1.39 -14.05
N TYR A 126 14.31 -1.95 -15.14
CA TYR A 126 13.02 -2.63 -15.18
C TYR A 126 13.20 -4.15 -15.24
N HIS A 127 12.54 -4.85 -14.32
CA HIS A 127 12.47 -6.31 -14.27
C HIS A 127 11.03 -6.76 -14.57
N PRO A 128 10.83 -7.58 -15.61
CA PRO A 128 9.49 -8.02 -16.02
C PRO A 128 8.86 -9.04 -15.07
N ASP A 129 9.61 -9.53 -14.11
CA ASP A 129 9.22 -10.49 -13.08
C ASP A 129 9.85 -10.13 -11.72
N THR A 130 9.73 -11.01 -10.73
CA THR A 130 10.31 -10.86 -9.40
C THR A 130 11.63 -11.62 -9.21
N GLU A 131 12.14 -12.23 -10.26
CA GLU A 131 13.45 -12.91 -10.27
C GLU A 131 14.55 -11.91 -10.51
N VAL A 132 14.91 -11.14 -9.48
CA VAL A 132 16.00 -10.17 -9.53
C VAL A 132 17.30 -10.89 -9.15
N PRO A 133 18.36 -10.86 -10.02
CA PRO A 133 19.64 -11.48 -9.71
C PRO A 133 20.23 -10.93 -8.41
N THR A 134 20.79 -11.83 -7.58
CA THR A 134 21.38 -11.45 -6.29
C THR A 134 22.54 -10.46 -6.49
N GLU A 135 23.36 -10.69 -7.50
CA GLU A 135 24.49 -9.82 -7.87
C GLU A 135 24.03 -8.40 -8.20
N TRP A 136 22.89 -8.28 -8.89
CA TRP A 136 22.30 -6.98 -9.20
C TRP A 136 21.80 -6.26 -7.93
N LEU A 137 21.18 -7.00 -7.00
CA LEU A 137 20.73 -6.45 -5.72
C LEU A 137 21.91 -5.96 -4.87
N GLU A 138 23.01 -6.71 -4.83
CA GLU A 138 24.21 -6.35 -4.09
C GLU A 138 24.88 -5.09 -4.67
N GLU A 139 24.99 -5.00 -6.00
CA GLU A 139 25.59 -3.86 -6.70
C GLU A 139 24.78 -2.56 -6.46
N HIS A 140 23.45 -2.63 -6.52
CA HIS A 140 22.60 -1.44 -6.47
C HIS A 140 22.18 -1.01 -5.05
N PHE A 141 22.18 -1.94 -4.10
CA PHE A 141 21.83 -1.63 -2.70
C PHE A 141 23.02 -1.66 -1.74
N GLY A 142 24.22 -2.01 -2.23
CA GLY A 142 25.47 -1.92 -1.47
C GLY A 142 25.57 -2.85 -0.25
N CYS A 143 24.66 -3.79 -0.10
CA CYS A 143 24.62 -4.77 0.99
C CYS A 143 24.43 -6.18 0.44
N PRO A 144 25.21 -7.19 0.93
CA PRO A 144 24.90 -8.57 0.62
C PRO A 144 23.54 -8.95 1.16
N ILE A 145 22.64 -9.32 0.26
CA ILE A 145 21.28 -9.71 0.59
C ILE A 145 21.23 -11.22 0.64
N GLU A 146 21.32 -11.80 1.83
CA GLU A 146 21.04 -13.23 2.01
C GLU A 146 19.53 -13.46 2.05
N LEU A 147 19.01 -14.11 1.03
CA LEU A 147 17.66 -14.63 1.01
C LEU A 147 17.64 -15.95 1.77
N LEU A 148 17.19 -15.95 3.02
CA LEU A 148 16.95 -17.19 3.76
C LEU A 148 15.52 -17.67 3.47
N GLY A 149 15.42 -18.78 2.73
CA GLY A 149 14.15 -19.45 2.49
C GLY A 149 13.88 -20.52 3.55
N HIS A 150 12.79 -20.39 4.28
CA HIS A 150 12.21 -21.48 5.04
C HIS A 150 10.83 -21.81 4.44
N GLY A 151 10.75 -22.92 3.71
CA GLY A 151 9.53 -23.32 3.01
C GLY A 151 9.27 -22.47 1.75
N ASN A 152 8.01 -22.16 1.50
CA ASN A 152 7.59 -21.41 0.30
C ASN A 152 7.76 -19.88 0.42
N PHE A 153 8.41 -19.38 1.48
CA PHE A 153 8.58 -17.95 1.72
C PHE A 153 10.06 -17.63 1.99
N PRO A 154 10.71 -16.79 1.17
CA PRO A 154 12.03 -16.29 1.47
C PRO A 154 11.95 -15.29 2.63
N HIS A 155 12.73 -15.52 3.69
CA HIS A 155 12.99 -14.54 4.74
C HIS A 155 14.33 -13.87 4.50
N ARG A 156 14.39 -12.57 4.75
CA ARG A 156 15.57 -11.74 4.56
C ARG A 156 16.26 -11.46 5.87
N ILE A 157 17.59 -11.61 5.90
CA ILE A 157 18.43 -11.07 6.97
C ILE A 157 19.45 -10.13 6.30
N LEU A 158 19.44 -8.85 6.71
CA LEU A 158 20.50 -7.92 6.38
C LEU A 158 21.64 -8.15 7.37
N LYS A 159 22.83 -8.55 6.89
CA LYS A 159 24.03 -8.53 7.72
C LYS A 159 24.57 -7.10 7.73
N CYS A 160 24.39 -6.40 8.84
CA CYS A 160 25.11 -5.15 9.06
C CYS A 160 26.61 -5.44 9.16
N HIS A 161 27.42 -4.82 8.32
CA HIS A 161 28.85 -4.77 8.53
C HIS A 161 29.14 -3.94 9.76
N HIS A 162 29.77 -4.55 10.79
CA HIS A 162 30.54 -3.79 11.74
C HIS A 162 31.74 -3.20 10.99
N HIS A 163 31.81 -1.87 10.92
CA HIS A 163 33.07 -1.19 10.64
C HIS A 163 33.93 -1.42 11.87
N ASP A 164 34.87 -2.36 11.77
CA ASP A 164 36.05 -2.38 12.65
C ASP A 164 36.97 -1.26 12.19
N GLU A 165 37.28 -0.38 13.15
CA GLU A 165 38.31 0.67 13.03
C GLU A 165 39.73 0.09 12.84
#